data_62531053b56e4970b0b5b2381334a5bc
#
_entry.id   62531053b56e4970b0b5b2381334a5bc
#
_cell.length_a   1.000
_cell.length_b   1.000
_cell.length_c   1.000
_cell.angle_alpha   90.00
_cell.angle_beta   90.00
_cell.angle_gamma   90.00
#
_symmetry.space_group_name_H-M   'P 1'
#
loop_
_entity.id
_entity.type
_entity.pdbx_description
1 polymer ?
#
loop_
_entity_poly.entity_id
_entity_poly.type
_entity_poly.pdbx_seq_one_letter_code
_entity_poly.pdbx_strand_id
1 'polypeptide(L)'
;MTARATGRKTDRVLTCFCIGDPEGAHPIYDSEGARLYPGRWNTPASPVIYTSEHYSTAMLEKLVHANGVLPPNQHYTRITIPNGTSYEIFRTAAHPGWDGKDEGICKAFGAAWHEEARSALLLVPSIPARLERNILINPRHPDAAPITWDLPELVWWDERLYG
;
A
#
# COMPACT_ATOMS: atom_id res chain seq x y z
N MET A 1 16.97 6.81 23.51
CA MET A 1 17.77 6.13 22.48
C MET A 1 17.02 6.21 21.19
N THR A 2 17.44 7.05 20.28
CA THR A 2 16.89 7.07 18.93
C THR A 2 17.30 5.76 18.27
N ALA A 3 16.32 4.90 17.98
CA ALA A 3 16.57 3.73 17.15
C ALA A 3 17.23 4.24 15.87
N ARG A 4 18.47 3.86 15.62
CA ARG A 4 19.10 4.09 14.33
C ARG A 4 18.15 3.48 13.29
N ALA A 5 17.54 4.33 12.49
CA ALA A 5 16.91 3.90 11.27
C ALA A 5 18.00 3.22 10.45
N THR A 6 18.08 1.90 10.50
CA THR A 6 18.86 1.10 9.57
C THR A 6 18.12 1.11 8.24
N GLY A 7 17.74 2.32 7.80
CA GLY A 7 16.91 2.53 6.64
C GLY A 7 17.69 2.25 5.38
N ARG A 8 17.33 1.16 4.71
CA ARG A 8 17.69 1.01 3.31
C ARG A 8 17.04 2.14 2.54
N LYS A 9 17.71 2.59 1.50
CA LYS A 9 17.18 3.60 0.57
C LYS A 9 17.11 3.01 -0.82
N THR A 10 16.07 3.39 -1.55
CA THR A 10 15.92 2.94 -2.94
C THR A 10 17.11 3.43 -3.78
N ASP A 11 17.57 2.58 -4.68
CA ASP A 11 18.69 2.86 -5.59
C ASP A 11 18.23 3.24 -7.00
N ARG A 12 16.94 3.43 -7.18
CA ARG A 12 16.30 3.82 -8.44
C ARG A 12 14.94 4.43 -8.16
N VAL A 13 14.37 5.06 -9.17
CA VAL A 13 12.97 5.51 -9.15
C VAL A 13 12.05 4.29 -9.21
N LEU A 14 11.06 4.25 -8.34
CA LEU A 14 10.05 3.20 -8.34
C LEU A 14 8.72 3.76 -8.82
N THR A 15 7.94 2.92 -9.47
CA THR A 15 6.56 3.21 -9.85
C THR A 15 5.64 2.24 -9.14
N CYS A 16 4.55 2.74 -8.59
CA CYS A 16 3.50 1.91 -7.98
C CYS A 16 2.11 2.46 -8.30
N PHE A 17 1.07 1.74 -7.93
CA PHE A 17 -0.30 2.00 -8.39
C PHE A 17 -1.30 1.92 -7.26
N CYS A 18 -2.27 2.84 -7.27
CA CYS A 18 -3.48 2.80 -6.46
C CYS A 18 -4.71 2.78 -7.36
N ILE A 19 -5.75 2.09 -6.95
CA ILE A 19 -7.05 2.09 -7.66
C ILE A 19 -8.13 2.57 -6.70
N GLY A 20 -8.97 3.47 -7.16
CA GLY A 20 -10.09 4.00 -6.40
C GLY A 20 -11.03 4.81 -7.28
N ASP A 21 -12.01 5.42 -6.64
CA ASP A 21 -12.96 6.32 -7.29
C ASP A 21 -12.50 7.78 -7.07
N PRO A 22 -12.12 8.51 -8.14
CA PRO A 22 -11.68 9.89 -8.00
C PRO A 22 -12.79 10.86 -7.55
N GLU A 23 -14.05 10.45 -7.67
CA GLU A 23 -15.21 11.21 -7.20
C GLU A 23 -15.70 10.74 -5.83
N GLY A 24 -14.99 9.79 -5.20
CA GLY A 24 -15.30 9.30 -3.87
C GLY A 24 -15.01 10.33 -2.78
N ALA A 25 -15.23 9.91 -1.52
CA ALA A 25 -15.08 10.78 -0.36
C ALA A 25 -13.65 11.28 -0.15
N HIS A 26 -12.64 10.57 -0.69
CA HIS A 26 -11.22 10.88 -0.53
C HIS A 26 -10.49 10.73 -1.87
N PRO A 27 -9.39 11.49 -2.09
CA PRO A 27 -8.52 11.26 -3.25
C PRO A 27 -8.00 9.81 -3.28
N ILE A 28 -7.62 9.33 -4.47
CA ILE A 28 -7.07 7.98 -4.61
C ILE A 28 -5.74 7.86 -3.86
N TYR A 29 -4.86 8.85 -3.99
CA TYR A 29 -3.60 8.91 -3.23
C TYR A 29 -3.86 9.64 -1.91
N ASP A 30 -4.38 8.90 -0.92
CA ASP A 30 -4.73 9.46 0.40
C ASP A 30 -4.73 8.33 1.43
N SER A 31 -4.40 8.65 2.67
CA SER A 31 -4.41 7.72 3.79
C SER A 31 -5.73 7.73 4.58
N GLU A 32 -6.64 8.62 4.31
CA GLU A 32 -7.89 8.77 5.07
C GLU A 32 -8.78 7.52 4.96
N GLY A 33 -8.83 6.90 3.77
CA GLY A 33 -9.55 5.65 3.58
C GLY A 33 -9.06 4.55 4.52
N ALA A 34 -7.75 4.40 4.65
CA ALA A 34 -7.15 3.40 5.54
C ALA A 34 -7.29 3.77 7.03
N ARG A 35 -7.43 5.05 7.35
CA ARG A 35 -7.74 5.49 8.72
C ARG A 35 -9.15 5.08 9.12
N LEU A 36 -10.11 5.26 8.22
CA LEU A 36 -11.52 4.94 8.47
C LEU A 36 -11.79 3.43 8.38
N TYR A 37 -11.14 2.76 7.44
CA TYR A 37 -11.30 1.32 7.18
C TYR A 37 -9.92 0.66 7.12
N PRO A 38 -9.32 0.36 8.29
CA PRO A 38 -7.98 -0.21 8.32
C PRO A 38 -7.88 -1.53 7.56
N GLY A 39 -6.77 -1.69 6.83
CA GLY A 39 -6.41 -2.92 6.16
C GLY A 39 -5.57 -3.84 7.05
N ARG A 40 -4.96 -4.84 6.42
CA ARG A 40 -4.16 -5.86 7.12
C ARG A 40 -2.98 -5.25 7.91
N TRP A 41 -2.41 -4.14 7.43
CA TRP A 41 -1.13 -3.62 7.90
C TRP A 41 -1.24 -2.34 8.73
N ASN A 42 -2.43 -1.84 8.99
CA ASN A 42 -2.57 -0.59 9.72
C ASN A 42 -3.73 -0.59 10.72
N THR A 43 -3.67 0.36 11.61
CA THR A 43 -4.75 0.71 12.55
C THR A 43 -5.23 2.14 12.26
N PRO A 44 -6.34 2.61 12.87
CA PRO A 44 -6.75 4.00 12.72
C PRO A 44 -5.68 5.03 13.15
N ALA A 45 -4.83 4.66 14.11
CA ALA A 45 -3.74 5.52 14.58
C ALA A 45 -2.51 5.50 13.66
N SER A 46 -2.45 4.56 12.71
CA SER A 46 -1.32 4.39 11.79
C SER A 46 -1.79 4.40 10.33
N PRO A 47 -2.42 5.50 9.85
CA PRO A 47 -2.93 5.55 8.50
C PRO A 47 -1.81 5.52 7.47
N VAL A 48 -1.99 4.71 6.43
CA VAL A 48 -1.03 4.53 5.34
C VAL A 48 -1.74 4.65 3.99
N ILE A 49 -0.97 4.83 2.93
CA ILE A 49 -1.46 4.73 1.56
C ILE A 49 -1.07 3.35 1.04
N TYR A 50 -2.08 2.53 0.71
CA TYR A 50 -1.87 1.21 0.13
C TYR A 50 -1.65 1.32 -1.36
N THR A 51 -0.50 0.85 -1.83
CA THR A 51 -0.18 0.78 -3.26
C THR A 51 0.31 -0.61 -3.63
N SER A 52 0.34 -0.91 -4.92
CA SER A 52 0.91 -2.14 -5.45
C SER A 52 2.05 -1.83 -6.40
N GLU A 53 3.09 -2.67 -6.37
CA GLU A 53 4.27 -2.51 -7.23
C GLU A 53 3.93 -2.65 -8.71
N HIS A 54 2.91 -3.46 -9.03
CA HIS A 54 2.43 -3.68 -10.39
C HIS A 54 0.94 -3.33 -10.53
N TYR A 55 0.58 -2.82 -11.70
CA TYR A 55 -0.80 -2.46 -12.03
C TYR A 55 -1.74 -3.68 -11.90
N SER A 56 -1.34 -4.83 -12.41
CA SER A 56 -2.13 -6.06 -12.31
C SER A 56 -2.35 -6.51 -10.87
N THR A 57 -1.37 -6.32 -9.99
CA THR A 57 -1.51 -6.62 -8.56
C THR A 57 -2.51 -5.67 -7.91
N ALA A 58 -2.49 -4.39 -8.27
CA ALA A 58 -3.49 -3.42 -7.78
C ALA A 58 -4.90 -3.84 -8.21
N MET A 59 -5.07 -4.32 -9.44
CA MET A 59 -6.34 -4.84 -9.93
C MET A 59 -6.81 -6.05 -9.10
N LEU A 60 -5.94 -7.02 -8.85
CA LEU A 60 -6.26 -8.21 -8.04
C LEU A 60 -6.65 -7.83 -6.62
N GLU A 61 -5.91 -6.93 -6.00
CA GLU A 61 -6.24 -6.44 -4.65
C GLU A 61 -7.64 -5.82 -4.63
N LYS A 62 -7.99 -5.05 -5.65
CA LYS A 62 -9.32 -4.44 -5.75
C LYS A 62 -10.42 -5.48 -5.92
N LEU A 63 -10.20 -6.47 -6.77
CA LEU A 63 -11.17 -7.55 -7.00
C LEU A 63 -11.43 -8.36 -5.73
N VAL A 64 -10.40 -8.70 -5.00
CA VAL A 64 -10.50 -9.47 -3.76
C VAL A 64 -11.31 -8.71 -2.70
N HIS A 65 -11.04 -7.42 -2.54
CA HIS A 65 -11.75 -6.57 -1.57
C HIS A 65 -13.20 -6.28 -1.99
N ALA A 66 -13.50 -6.35 -3.28
CA ALA A 66 -14.84 -6.08 -3.80
C ALA A 66 -15.80 -7.28 -3.71
N ASN A 67 -15.32 -8.46 -3.30
CA ASN A 67 -16.12 -9.68 -3.19
C ASN A 67 -16.92 -9.99 -4.47
N GLY A 68 -16.31 -9.80 -5.63
CA GLY A 68 -16.91 -10.09 -6.92
C GLY A 68 -17.83 -9.00 -7.48
N VAL A 69 -18.06 -7.93 -6.74
CA VAL A 69 -18.87 -6.78 -7.20
C VAL A 69 -17.98 -5.54 -7.22
N LEU A 70 -17.49 -5.19 -8.39
CA LEU A 70 -16.64 -4.01 -8.54
C LEU A 70 -17.40 -2.72 -8.25
N PRO A 71 -16.85 -1.82 -7.42
CA PRO A 71 -17.40 -0.49 -7.29
C PRO A 71 -17.36 0.25 -8.64
N PRO A 72 -18.30 1.15 -8.91
CA PRO A 72 -18.30 1.91 -10.16
C PRO A 72 -17.15 2.93 -10.20
N ASN A 73 -16.87 3.44 -11.39
CA ASN A 73 -15.97 4.57 -11.62
C ASN A 73 -14.55 4.37 -11.11
N GLN A 74 -14.02 3.16 -11.21
CA GLN A 74 -12.66 2.88 -10.73
C GLN A 74 -11.61 3.44 -11.68
N HIS A 75 -10.68 4.19 -11.11
CA HIS A 75 -9.53 4.78 -11.79
C HIS A 75 -8.24 4.34 -11.10
N TYR A 76 -7.14 4.33 -11.85
CA TYR A 76 -5.82 4.12 -11.27
C TYR A 76 -5.02 5.40 -11.27
N THR A 77 -4.14 5.52 -10.29
CA THR A 77 -3.15 6.59 -10.21
C THR A 77 -1.76 5.95 -10.20
N ARG A 78 -0.91 6.42 -11.11
CA ARG A 78 0.50 6.03 -11.13
C ARG A 78 1.28 6.92 -10.18
N ILE A 79 2.03 6.30 -9.28
CA ILE A 79 2.79 6.98 -8.24
C ILE A 79 4.27 6.83 -8.55
N THR A 80 5.01 7.93 -8.48
CA THR A 80 6.45 7.95 -8.68
C THR A 80 7.16 8.18 -7.36
N ILE A 81 7.98 7.22 -6.96
CA ILE A 81 8.78 7.25 -5.75
C ILE A 81 10.22 7.58 -6.13
N PRO A 82 10.79 8.69 -5.66
CA PRO A 82 12.14 9.09 -6.03
C PRO A 82 13.21 8.09 -5.57
N ASN A 83 14.32 8.08 -6.29
CA ASN A 83 15.54 7.42 -5.82
C ASN A 83 15.94 7.99 -4.45
N GLY A 84 16.46 7.14 -3.58
CA GLY A 84 16.90 7.54 -2.23
C GLY A 84 15.77 7.59 -1.19
N THR A 85 14.60 7.06 -1.49
CA THR A 85 13.49 6.96 -0.54
C THR A 85 13.73 5.80 0.44
N SER A 86 13.57 6.06 1.73
CA SER A 86 13.76 5.04 2.76
C SER A 86 12.69 3.95 2.68
N TYR A 87 13.09 2.70 2.89
CA TYR A 87 12.18 1.57 2.88
C TYR A 87 12.60 0.47 3.84
N GLU A 88 11.64 -0.35 4.23
CA GLU A 88 11.82 -1.58 5.00
C GLU A 88 11.05 -2.71 4.30
N ILE A 89 11.57 -3.93 4.39
CA ILE A 89 10.92 -5.12 3.84
C ILE A 89 10.40 -5.96 4.99
N PHE A 90 9.11 -6.29 4.96
CA PHE A 90 8.54 -7.27 5.88
C PHE A 90 9.06 -8.67 5.52
N ARG A 91 9.73 -9.31 6.47
CA ARG A 91 10.31 -10.65 6.26
C ARG A 91 9.35 -11.71 6.75
N THR A 92 8.70 -12.40 5.83
CA THR A 92 7.70 -13.42 6.14
C THR A 92 8.25 -14.55 7.00
N ALA A 93 9.49 -14.95 6.77
CA ALA A 93 10.14 -16.02 7.53
C ALA A 93 10.30 -15.70 9.02
N ALA A 94 10.38 -14.42 9.39
CA ALA A 94 10.50 -13.97 10.78
C ALA A 94 9.14 -13.85 11.48
N HIS A 95 8.02 -14.01 10.76
CA HIS A 95 6.68 -13.82 11.28
C HIS A 95 5.74 -14.96 10.89
N PRO A 96 5.91 -16.16 11.46
CA PRO A 96 5.02 -17.28 11.18
C PRO A 96 3.56 -16.92 11.47
N GLY A 97 2.65 -17.31 10.58
CA GLY A 97 1.22 -17.02 10.71
C GLY A 97 0.80 -15.64 10.18
N TRP A 98 1.70 -14.90 9.55
CA TRP A 98 1.40 -13.56 9.03
C TRP A 98 0.27 -13.54 7.99
N ASP A 99 0.11 -14.62 7.24
CA ASP A 99 -0.88 -14.74 6.15
C ASP A 99 -2.20 -15.40 6.60
N GLY A 100 -2.38 -15.60 7.89
CA GLY A 100 -3.60 -16.14 8.46
C GLY A 100 -4.78 -15.17 8.40
N LYS A 101 -5.96 -15.67 8.76
CA LYS A 101 -7.17 -14.84 8.85
C LYS A 101 -7.08 -13.81 9.98
N ASP A 102 -6.35 -14.13 11.04
CA ASP A 102 -6.01 -13.17 12.08
C ASP A 102 -4.91 -12.25 11.56
N GLU A 103 -5.25 -10.99 11.41
CA GLU A 103 -4.35 -9.96 10.89
C GLU A 103 -3.48 -9.30 11.98
N GLY A 104 -3.53 -9.79 13.20
CA GLY A 104 -2.88 -9.17 14.36
C GLY A 104 -1.37 -8.99 14.19
N ILE A 105 -0.67 -9.99 13.64
CA ILE A 105 0.78 -9.92 13.39
C ILE A 105 1.12 -8.77 12.44
N CYS A 106 0.39 -8.68 11.33
CA CYS A 106 0.63 -7.65 10.31
C CYS A 106 0.25 -6.26 10.81
N LYS A 107 -0.87 -6.12 11.51
CA LYS A 107 -1.29 -4.84 12.09
C LYS A 107 -0.30 -4.34 13.14
N ALA A 108 0.17 -5.21 14.01
CA ALA A 108 1.15 -4.84 15.03
C ALA A 108 2.47 -4.39 14.40
N PHE A 109 2.94 -5.10 13.37
CA PHE A 109 4.16 -4.74 12.67
C PHE A 109 4.03 -3.39 11.97
N GLY A 110 2.96 -3.20 11.21
CA GLY A 110 2.72 -1.95 10.48
C GLY A 110 2.51 -0.75 11.41
N ALA A 111 1.81 -0.93 12.52
CA ALA A 111 1.61 0.12 13.51
C ALA A 111 2.93 0.55 14.15
N ALA A 112 3.78 -0.39 14.54
CA ALA A 112 5.11 -0.10 15.10
C ALA A 112 6.01 0.61 14.08
N TRP A 113 6.05 0.10 12.85
CA TRP A 113 6.80 0.73 11.76
C TRP A 113 6.37 2.18 11.54
N HIS A 114 5.08 2.43 11.51
CA HIS A 114 4.50 3.77 11.31
C HIS A 114 4.79 4.70 12.49
N GLU A 115 4.52 4.26 13.71
CA GLU A 115 4.70 5.06 14.92
C GLU A 115 6.17 5.44 15.13
N GLU A 116 7.07 4.51 14.90
CA GLU A 116 8.51 4.73 15.02
C GLU A 116 9.09 5.51 13.82
N ALA A 117 8.30 5.80 12.81
CA ALA A 117 8.72 6.47 11.57
C ALA A 117 9.99 5.85 10.97
N ARG A 118 10.05 4.52 10.91
CA ARG A 118 11.28 3.80 10.54
C ARG A 118 11.68 4.04 9.09
N SER A 119 10.72 4.18 8.19
CA SER A 119 10.96 4.47 6.78
C SER A 119 9.70 5.02 6.13
N ALA A 120 9.83 5.64 4.95
CA ALA A 120 8.69 6.13 4.19
C ALA A 120 7.87 4.97 3.59
N LEU A 121 8.54 3.87 3.21
CA LEU A 121 7.92 2.73 2.54
C LEU A 121 8.05 1.46 3.39
N LEU A 122 6.99 0.66 3.39
CA LEU A 122 7.02 -0.71 3.87
C LEU A 122 6.60 -1.63 2.73
N LEU A 123 7.50 -2.51 2.32
CA LEU A 123 7.27 -3.49 1.27
C LEU A 123 6.76 -4.78 1.90
N VAL A 124 5.56 -5.20 1.48
CA VAL A 124 4.88 -6.37 2.04
C VAL A 124 4.39 -7.28 0.91
N PRO A 125 4.25 -8.59 1.13
CA PRO A 125 3.68 -9.45 0.12
C PRO A 125 2.22 -9.10 -0.17
N SER A 126 1.81 -9.25 -1.43
CA SER A 126 0.39 -9.27 -1.78
C SER A 126 -0.20 -10.63 -1.41
N ILE A 127 -1.35 -10.65 -0.73
CA ILE A 127 -2.02 -11.93 -0.42
C ILE A 127 -2.53 -12.62 -1.69
N PRO A 128 -3.25 -11.94 -2.60
CA PRO A 128 -3.74 -12.60 -3.82
C PRO A 128 -2.65 -12.90 -4.84
N ALA A 129 -1.53 -12.17 -4.82
CA ALA A 129 -0.43 -12.33 -5.77
C ALA A 129 0.90 -12.49 -5.03
N ARG A 130 1.11 -13.66 -4.40
CA ARG A 130 2.16 -13.94 -3.41
C ARG A 130 3.59 -13.64 -3.83
N LEU A 131 3.89 -13.66 -5.11
CA LEU A 131 5.22 -13.34 -5.65
C LEU A 131 5.41 -11.84 -5.85
N GLU A 132 4.35 -11.08 -5.75
CA GLU A 132 4.34 -9.64 -5.95
C GLU A 132 4.25 -8.91 -4.63
N ARG A 133 4.57 -7.63 -4.64
CA ARG A 133 4.59 -6.80 -3.43
C ARG A 133 3.59 -5.67 -3.50
N ASN A 134 3.04 -5.37 -2.34
CA ASN A 134 2.40 -4.09 -2.08
C ASN A 134 3.42 -3.16 -1.42
N ILE A 135 3.27 -1.87 -1.69
CA ILE A 135 4.10 -0.83 -1.08
C ILE A 135 3.19 0.03 -0.23
N LEU A 136 3.43 0.04 1.07
CA LEU A 136 2.72 0.91 1.99
C LEU A 136 3.52 2.20 2.15
N ILE A 137 2.86 3.33 2.01
CA ILE A 137 3.49 4.64 2.16
C ILE A 137 3.02 5.28 3.46
N ASN A 138 3.97 5.67 4.31
CA ASN A 138 3.66 6.49 5.48
C ASN A 138 3.71 7.97 5.06
N PRO A 139 2.56 8.63 4.87
CA PRO A 139 2.54 10.01 4.38
C PRO A 139 3.09 11.02 5.41
N ARG A 140 3.22 10.61 6.65
CA ARG A 140 3.79 11.45 7.73
C ARG A 140 5.31 11.38 7.80
N HIS A 141 5.94 10.43 7.10
CA HIS A 141 7.39 10.34 7.07
C HIS A 141 7.98 11.43 6.17
N PRO A 142 9.09 12.10 6.58
CA PRO A 142 9.69 13.16 5.76
C PRO A 142 10.05 12.74 4.34
N ASP A 143 10.53 11.51 4.16
CA ASP A 143 10.91 11.00 2.83
C ASP A 143 9.71 10.76 1.91
N ALA A 144 8.48 10.81 2.42
CA ALA A 144 7.29 10.68 1.59
C ALA A 144 6.93 12.00 0.89
N ALA A 145 7.40 13.14 1.37
CA ALA A 145 7.05 14.43 0.80
C ALA A 145 7.40 14.59 -0.69
N PRO A 146 8.54 14.08 -1.19
CA PRO A 146 8.88 14.17 -2.61
C PRO A 146 8.12 13.19 -3.52
N ILE A 147 7.35 12.25 -2.99
CA ILE A 147 6.57 11.30 -3.79
C ILE A 147 5.51 12.08 -4.57
N THR A 148 5.41 11.79 -5.86
CA THR A 148 4.44 12.42 -6.77
C THR A 148 3.49 11.37 -7.34
N TRP A 149 2.35 11.82 -7.84
CA TRP A 149 1.36 10.96 -8.47
C TRP A 149 0.71 11.66 -9.64
N ASP A 150 0.33 10.88 -10.64
CA ASP A 150 -0.30 11.37 -11.86
C ASP A 150 -1.80 11.58 -11.66
N LEU A 151 -2.44 12.26 -12.60
CA LEU A 151 -3.89 12.34 -12.65
C LEU A 151 -4.49 10.94 -12.83
N PRO A 152 -5.66 10.67 -12.21
CA PRO A 152 -6.32 9.37 -12.35
C PRO A 152 -6.72 9.07 -13.80
N GLU A 153 -6.56 7.80 -14.19
CA GLU A 153 -7.02 7.29 -15.48
C GLU A 153 -7.98 6.11 -15.26
N LEU A 154 -8.95 5.96 -16.14
CA LEU A 154 -9.96 4.91 -16.02
C LEU A 154 -9.34 3.51 -16.09
N VAL A 155 -9.73 2.65 -15.14
CA VAL A 155 -9.38 1.24 -15.21
C VAL A 155 -10.34 0.54 -16.15
N TRP A 156 -9.77 -0.19 -17.11
CA TRP A 156 -10.55 -1.00 -18.03
C TRP A 156 -10.60 -2.43 -17.52
N TRP A 157 -11.78 -2.91 -17.16
CA TRP A 157 -11.98 -4.25 -16.61
C TRP A 157 -12.46 -5.20 -17.68
N ASP A 158 -11.81 -6.36 -17.77
CA ASP A 158 -12.31 -7.46 -18.58
C ASP A 158 -13.46 -8.13 -17.83
N GLU A 159 -14.63 -8.22 -18.47
CA GLU A 159 -15.85 -8.76 -17.83
C GLU A 159 -15.67 -10.19 -17.32
N ARG A 160 -14.75 -10.95 -17.87
CA ARG A 160 -14.46 -12.32 -17.42
C ARG A 160 -13.83 -12.39 -16.04
N LEU A 161 -13.32 -11.28 -15.51
CA LEU A 161 -12.74 -11.19 -14.17
C LEU A 161 -13.79 -11.19 -13.06
N TYR A 162 -15.03 -10.80 -13.40
CA TYR A 162 -16.13 -10.69 -12.45
C TYR A 162 -17.42 -11.04 -13.21
N GLY A 163 -18.03 -12.07 -12.93
CA GLY A 163 -19.21 -12.39 -13.71
C GLY A 163 -20.22 -13.21 -12.97
#